data_e48fcddc69c22001feba61906f2a59b7
#
_entry.id   e48fcddc69c22001feba61906f2a59b7
#
_cell.length_a   1.000
_cell.length_b   1.000
_cell.length_c   1.000
_cell.angle_alpha   90.00
_cell.angle_beta   90.00
_cell.angle_gamma   90.00
#
_symmetry.space_group_name_H-M   'P 1'
#
loop_
_entity.id
_entity.type
_entity.pdbx_description
1 polymer ?
#
loop_
_entity_poly.entity_id
_entity_poly.type
_entity_poly.pdbx_seq_one_letter_code
_entity_poly.pdbx_strand_id
1 'polypeptide(L)'
;LLASRLISRIRTTLNVELPVPALFETPTIATLVEQLDRRPGSSSGHSFGVLLPLRAEGDLHPLFCIHPAIGLSWAYSGLLRYLDRQQPLYGLQARKFSEPEAAAPCLTEMVEDYLNEIRTVQPSGPYSLLGWSFGGIVAHAVAVRLQEDGEEVALLAMMDSYLPTDGWESERLSYDSPDVPSAVIESIGHDPTSPESPLAGLGADEFSALTEVFVDIANLSDHITVGKFMGDILFFAAAADKAGSELAPDVWSPHTTGRVEVHAIDCVHGAMTQPRPLSEIGQILAAKLAGNAEAQGNV
;
A
#
# COMPACT_ATOMS: atom_id res chain seq x y z
N LEU A 1 -11.62 -1.50 -10.12
CA LEU A 1 -12.69 -1.90 -11.07
C LEU A 1 -13.46 -0.73 -11.69
N LEU A 2 -13.93 0.27 -10.92
CA LEU A 2 -14.67 1.41 -11.50
C LEU A 2 -13.74 2.40 -12.20
N ALA A 3 -12.54 2.63 -11.68
CA ALA A 3 -11.55 3.54 -12.25
C ALA A 3 -11.09 3.09 -13.64
N SER A 4 -10.68 1.84 -13.78
CA SER A 4 -10.26 1.26 -15.07
C SER A 4 -11.42 1.21 -16.09
N ARG A 5 -12.63 0.89 -15.66
CA ARG A 5 -13.82 0.98 -16.53
C ARG A 5 -14.11 2.42 -16.98
N LEU A 6 -13.94 3.38 -16.08
CA LEU A 6 -14.13 4.80 -16.42
C LEU A 6 -13.10 5.25 -17.45
N ILE A 7 -11.83 4.91 -17.25
CA ILE A 7 -10.74 5.23 -18.18
C ILE A 7 -10.97 4.59 -19.54
N SER A 8 -11.30 3.29 -19.58
CA SER A 8 -11.61 2.60 -20.83
C SER A 8 -12.78 3.27 -21.57
N ARG A 9 -13.81 3.74 -20.84
CA ARG A 9 -14.92 4.48 -21.44
C ARG A 9 -14.51 5.88 -21.90
N ILE A 10 -13.70 6.58 -21.13
CA ILE A 10 -13.17 7.89 -21.52
C ILE A 10 -12.33 7.74 -22.79
N ARG A 11 -11.42 6.76 -22.84
CA ARG A 11 -10.61 6.48 -24.03
C ARG A 11 -11.47 6.17 -25.25
N THR A 12 -12.46 5.27 -25.11
CA THR A 12 -13.30 4.86 -26.24
C THR A 12 -14.28 5.97 -26.69
N THR A 13 -14.78 6.78 -25.77
CA THR A 13 -15.82 7.76 -26.07
C THR A 13 -15.26 9.13 -26.47
N LEU A 14 -14.18 9.55 -25.80
CA LEU A 14 -13.58 10.87 -26.00
C LEU A 14 -12.31 10.82 -26.83
N ASN A 15 -11.81 9.64 -27.16
CA ASN A 15 -10.54 9.41 -27.86
C ASN A 15 -9.36 10.16 -27.19
N VAL A 16 -9.35 10.17 -25.85
CA VAL A 16 -8.31 10.78 -25.01
C VAL A 16 -7.68 9.67 -24.17
N GLU A 17 -6.37 9.60 -24.19
CA GLU A 17 -5.64 8.73 -23.28
C GLU A 17 -5.53 9.40 -21.93
N LEU A 18 -6.11 8.75 -20.92
CA LEU A 18 -6.05 9.18 -19.52
C LEU A 18 -5.40 8.03 -18.73
N PRO A 19 -4.26 8.25 -18.09
CA PRO A 19 -3.67 7.25 -17.23
C PRO A 19 -4.53 7.02 -15.98
N VAL A 20 -4.56 5.78 -15.47
CA VAL A 20 -5.33 5.42 -14.28
C VAL A 20 -5.06 6.35 -13.10
N PRO A 21 -3.82 6.76 -12.86
CA PRO A 21 -3.47 7.70 -11.80
C PRO A 21 -4.20 9.04 -11.86
N ALA A 22 -4.47 9.54 -13.05
CA ALA A 22 -5.16 10.81 -13.24
C ALA A 22 -6.52 10.90 -12.55
N LEU A 23 -7.20 9.76 -12.35
CA LEU A 23 -8.46 9.70 -11.61
C LEU A 23 -8.29 9.93 -10.10
N PHE A 24 -7.12 9.65 -9.56
CA PHE A 24 -6.82 9.89 -8.15
C PHE A 24 -6.38 11.33 -7.92
N GLU A 25 -5.70 11.95 -8.90
CA GLU A 25 -5.35 13.36 -8.88
C GLU A 25 -6.57 14.28 -9.04
N THR A 26 -7.63 13.79 -9.68
CA THR A 26 -8.83 14.55 -9.98
C THR A 26 -10.07 13.81 -9.47
N PRO A 27 -10.32 13.82 -8.16
CA PRO A 27 -11.40 13.00 -7.55
C PRO A 27 -12.81 13.49 -7.89
N THR A 28 -12.94 14.59 -8.65
CA THR A 28 -14.23 15.12 -9.09
C THR A 28 -14.33 15.18 -10.62
N ILE A 29 -15.54 15.11 -11.14
CA ILE A 29 -15.78 15.24 -12.59
C ILE A 29 -15.26 16.60 -13.10
N ALA A 30 -15.41 17.66 -12.31
CA ALA A 30 -14.97 19.00 -12.70
C ALA A 30 -13.44 19.05 -12.89
N THR A 31 -12.69 18.56 -11.90
CA THR A 31 -11.21 18.53 -11.97
C THR A 31 -10.70 17.55 -13.04
N LEU A 32 -11.44 16.45 -13.27
CA LEU A 32 -11.12 15.52 -14.36
C LEU A 32 -11.30 16.17 -15.74
N VAL A 33 -12.37 16.95 -15.94
CA VAL A 33 -12.59 17.69 -17.19
C VAL A 33 -11.49 18.74 -17.41
N GLU A 34 -11.11 19.48 -16.38
CA GLU A 34 -9.98 20.43 -16.47
C GLU A 34 -8.66 19.72 -16.84
N GLN A 35 -8.45 18.50 -16.37
CA GLN A 35 -7.26 17.73 -16.72
C GLN A 35 -7.33 17.20 -18.17
N LEU A 36 -8.51 16.80 -18.64
CA LEU A 36 -8.73 16.38 -20.02
C LEU A 36 -8.52 17.54 -21.02
N ASP A 37 -8.82 18.78 -20.61
CA ASP A 37 -8.58 19.99 -21.41
C ASP A 37 -7.10 20.44 -21.42
N ARG A 38 -6.29 19.97 -20.49
CA ARG A 38 -4.84 20.21 -20.46
C ARG A 38 -4.16 19.29 -21.47
N ARG A 39 -3.28 19.86 -22.30
CA ARG A 39 -2.54 19.08 -23.32
C ARG A 39 -1.75 17.94 -22.67
N PRO A 40 -1.67 16.75 -23.30
CA PRO A 40 -0.84 15.64 -22.84
C PRO A 40 0.62 16.12 -22.66
N GLY A 41 1.17 15.96 -21.46
CA GLY A 41 2.58 16.24 -21.19
C GLY A 41 2.92 17.07 -19.93
N SER A 42 1.93 17.54 -19.15
CA SER A 42 2.22 18.43 -18.01
C SER A 42 1.90 17.91 -16.60
N SER A 43 1.42 16.67 -16.43
CA SER A 43 0.99 16.19 -15.10
C SER A 43 1.29 14.72 -14.79
N SER A 44 2.24 14.08 -15.45
CA SER A 44 2.59 12.67 -15.17
C SER A 44 3.42 12.44 -13.89
N GLY A 45 3.72 13.50 -13.14
CA GLY A 45 4.67 13.43 -12.02
C GLY A 45 4.09 12.95 -10.67
N HIS A 46 2.80 13.15 -10.39
CA HIS A 46 2.28 12.97 -9.03
C HIS A 46 1.76 11.55 -8.73
N SER A 47 1.26 10.83 -9.72
CA SER A 47 0.63 9.51 -9.50
C SER A 47 1.62 8.38 -9.27
N PHE A 48 2.85 8.55 -9.72
CA PHE A 48 3.96 7.63 -9.50
C PHE A 48 4.99 8.19 -8.51
N GLY A 49 4.69 9.31 -7.85
CA GLY A 49 5.49 9.82 -6.75
C GLY A 49 5.51 8.83 -5.57
N VAL A 50 6.53 8.92 -4.73
CA VAL A 50 6.63 8.11 -3.51
C VAL A 50 5.42 8.32 -2.61
N LEU A 51 4.96 9.57 -2.45
CA LEU A 51 3.75 9.90 -1.72
C LEU A 51 2.58 10.10 -2.69
N LEU A 52 1.55 9.24 -2.56
CA LEU A 52 0.32 9.30 -3.33
C LEU A 52 -0.83 9.80 -2.46
N PRO A 53 -1.35 11.03 -2.66
CA PRO A 53 -2.55 11.48 -1.95
C PRO A 53 -3.78 10.77 -2.53
N LEU A 54 -4.38 9.85 -1.76
CA LEU A 54 -5.65 9.21 -2.10
C LEU A 54 -6.84 10.08 -1.67
N ARG A 55 -6.70 10.77 -0.55
CA ARG A 55 -7.52 11.88 -0.07
C ARG A 55 -6.66 12.75 0.82
N ALA A 56 -6.35 13.96 0.37
CA ALA A 56 -5.51 14.90 1.11
C ALA A 56 -6.30 15.75 2.11
N GLU A 57 -7.60 15.91 1.87
CA GLU A 57 -8.47 16.76 2.68
C GLU A 57 -8.96 16.01 3.93
N GLY A 58 -9.17 16.79 5.00
CA GLY A 58 -9.72 16.34 6.27
C GLY A 58 -8.91 16.83 7.46
N ASP A 59 -9.54 16.85 8.64
CA ASP A 59 -8.97 17.43 9.86
C ASP A 59 -8.44 16.36 10.84
N LEU A 60 -8.67 15.07 10.55
CA LEU A 60 -8.15 13.96 11.35
C LEU A 60 -6.69 13.66 10.98
N HIS A 61 -5.98 12.95 11.88
CA HIS A 61 -4.63 12.50 11.60
C HIS A 61 -4.59 11.52 10.42
N PRO A 62 -3.70 11.71 9.43
CA PRO A 62 -3.61 10.86 8.25
C PRO A 62 -3.41 9.37 8.54
N LEU A 63 -3.98 8.50 7.69
CA LEU A 63 -3.58 7.11 7.59
C LEU A 63 -2.62 6.95 6.41
N PHE A 64 -1.41 6.48 6.69
CA PHE A 64 -0.38 6.19 5.68
C PHE A 64 -0.38 4.71 5.34
N CYS A 65 -0.56 4.40 4.07
CA CYS A 65 -0.70 3.03 3.55
C CYS A 65 0.52 2.65 2.71
N ILE A 66 1.27 1.65 3.13
CA ILE A 66 2.50 1.23 2.47
C ILE A 66 2.22 0.10 1.48
N HIS A 67 2.75 0.26 0.27
CA HIS A 67 2.53 -0.64 -0.86
C HIS A 67 2.92 -2.10 -0.59
N PRO A 68 2.23 -3.08 -1.19
CA PRO A 68 2.68 -4.48 -1.25
C PRO A 68 3.87 -4.64 -2.21
N ALA A 69 4.32 -5.88 -2.44
CA ALA A 69 5.48 -6.18 -3.27
C ALA A 69 5.46 -5.59 -4.69
N ILE A 70 4.29 -5.26 -5.23
CA ILE A 70 4.16 -4.59 -6.54
C ILE A 70 4.57 -3.12 -6.55
N GLY A 71 4.86 -2.51 -5.40
CA GLY A 71 5.33 -1.13 -5.29
C GLY A 71 4.25 -0.05 -5.40
N LEU A 72 2.98 -0.38 -5.64
CA LEU A 72 1.88 0.56 -5.85
C LEU A 72 0.85 0.53 -4.70
N SER A 73 0.37 1.70 -4.29
CA SER A 73 -0.59 1.87 -3.19
C SER A 73 -2.04 2.15 -3.65
N TRP A 74 -2.32 2.08 -4.94
CA TRP A 74 -3.64 2.42 -5.50
C TRP A 74 -4.79 1.57 -4.95
N ALA A 75 -4.50 0.32 -4.59
CA ALA A 75 -5.49 -0.60 -4.05
C ALA A 75 -6.17 -0.08 -2.77
N TYR A 76 -5.47 0.74 -1.98
CA TYR A 76 -6.00 1.33 -0.76
C TYR A 76 -7.09 2.39 -0.98
N SER A 77 -7.24 2.90 -2.21
CA SER A 77 -8.33 3.83 -2.56
C SER A 77 -9.72 3.29 -2.23
N GLY A 78 -9.88 1.98 -2.22
CA GLY A 78 -11.13 1.33 -1.81
C GLY A 78 -11.53 1.59 -0.36
N LEU A 79 -10.57 1.90 0.53
CA LEU A 79 -10.81 2.24 1.94
C LEU A 79 -11.56 3.56 2.10
N LEU A 80 -11.47 4.48 1.14
CA LEU A 80 -12.14 5.79 1.17
C LEU A 80 -13.67 5.69 1.39
N ARG A 81 -14.27 4.54 1.09
CA ARG A 81 -15.70 4.28 1.27
C ARG A 81 -16.10 4.00 2.71
N TYR A 82 -15.14 3.56 3.52
CA TYR A 82 -15.38 3.05 4.87
C TYR A 82 -14.81 3.98 5.95
N LEU A 83 -13.77 4.75 5.60
CA LEU A 83 -13.16 5.72 6.50
C LEU A 83 -13.96 7.02 6.54
N ASP A 84 -13.93 7.69 7.69
CA ASP A 84 -14.52 9.02 7.85
C ASP A 84 -14.06 9.95 6.73
N ARG A 85 -14.93 10.87 6.30
CA ARG A 85 -14.60 11.84 5.23
C ARG A 85 -13.51 12.83 5.63
N GLN A 86 -13.37 13.05 6.94
CA GLN A 86 -12.32 13.89 7.51
C GLN A 86 -10.99 13.14 7.76
N GLN A 87 -10.92 11.85 7.40
CA GLN A 87 -9.71 11.04 7.52
C GLN A 87 -8.86 11.16 6.26
N PRO A 88 -7.74 11.91 6.25
CA PRO A 88 -6.82 11.90 5.11
C PRO A 88 -6.23 10.51 4.91
N LEU A 89 -5.97 10.15 3.66
CA LEU A 89 -5.43 8.85 3.27
C LEU A 89 -4.32 9.04 2.24
N TYR A 90 -3.14 8.56 2.56
CA TYR A 90 -1.98 8.63 1.69
C TYR A 90 -1.42 7.23 1.44
N GLY A 91 -1.01 6.98 0.20
CA GLY A 91 -0.24 5.80 -0.18
C GLY A 91 1.25 6.12 -0.25
N LEU A 92 2.09 5.19 0.19
CA LEU A 92 3.53 5.23 -0.04
C LEU A 92 3.87 4.20 -1.12
N GLN A 93 4.60 4.61 -2.14
CA GLN A 93 4.92 3.85 -3.35
C GLN A 93 6.43 3.72 -3.54
N ALA A 94 6.83 2.70 -4.29
CA ALA A 94 8.24 2.50 -4.61
C ALA A 94 8.79 3.67 -5.44
N ARG A 95 9.94 4.22 -5.03
CA ARG A 95 10.61 5.34 -5.67
C ARG A 95 10.93 5.10 -7.14
N LYS A 96 11.20 3.85 -7.51
CA LYS A 96 11.55 3.46 -8.89
C LYS A 96 10.50 3.88 -9.94
N PHE A 97 9.24 4.06 -9.56
CA PHE A 97 8.21 4.57 -10.48
C PHE A 97 8.39 6.03 -10.86
N SER A 98 8.94 6.85 -9.97
CA SER A 98 9.26 8.26 -10.24
C SER A 98 10.70 8.46 -10.68
N GLU A 99 11.60 7.57 -10.29
CA GLU A 99 13.03 7.60 -10.57
C GLU A 99 13.48 6.22 -11.08
N PRO A 100 13.28 5.89 -12.38
CA PRO A 100 13.54 4.56 -12.94
C PRO A 100 14.99 4.08 -12.78
N GLU A 101 15.94 5.02 -12.75
CA GLU A 101 17.38 4.75 -12.57
C GLU A 101 17.76 4.55 -11.08
N ALA A 102 16.82 4.70 -10.14
CA ALA A 102 17.13 4.48 -8.74
C ALA A 102 17.54 3.01 -8.51
N ALA A 103 18.61 2.82 -7.73
CA ALA A 103 19.01 1.49 -7.31
C ALA A 103 17.91 0.83 -6.45
N ALA A 104 17.89 -0.50 -6.45
CA ALA A 104 17.03 -1.25 -5.53
C ALA A 104 17.37 -0.86 -4.08
N PRO A 105 16.43 -0.31 -3.30
CA PRO A 105 16.70 0.15 -1.96
C PRO A 105 16.90 -1.03 -1.01
N CYS A 106 17.71 -0.88 0.03
CA CYS A 106 17.59 -1.73 1.21
C CYS A 106 16.41 -1.28 2.08
N LEU A 107 15.98 -2.13 3.04
CA LEU A 107 14.85 -1.79 3.92
C LEU A 107 15.07 -0.45 4.66
N THR A 108 16.29 -0.20 5.14
CA THR A 108 16.63 1.03 5.87
C THR A 108 16.47 2.26 4.99
N GLU A 109 16.95 2.22 3.74
CA GLU A 109 16.80 3.34 2.79
C GLU A 109 15.33 3.58 2.46
N MET A 110 14.55 2.52 2.28
CA MET A 110 13.10 2.62 2.04
C MET A 110 12.38 3.25 3.22
N VAL A 111 12.72 2.88 4.45
CA VAL A 111 12.15 3.45 5.68
C VAL A 111 12.46 4.96 5.76
N GLU A 112 13.70 5.38 5.53
CA GLU A 112 14.08 6.80 5.57
C GLU A 112 13.37 7.60 4.47
N ASP A 113 13.24 7.07 3.27
CA ASP A 113 12.48 7.66 2.19
C ASP A 113 11.03 7.91 2.60
N TYR A 114 10.38 6.89 3.15
CA TYR A 114 8.97 6.99 3.53
C TYR A 114 8.76 7.92 4.72
N LEU A 115 9.67 7.93 5.67
CA LEU A 115 9.63 8.89 6.79
C LEU A 115 9.76 10.35 6.31
N ASN A 116 10.63 10.60 5.35
CA ASN A 116 10.77 11.93 4.76
C ASN A 116 9.45 12.38 4.12
N GLU A 117 8.80 11.51 3.34
CA GLU A 117 7.51 11.81 2.71
C GLU A 117 6.38 11.98 3.74
N ILE A 118 6.28 11.09 4.72
CA ILE A 118 5.30 11.18 5.83
C ILE A 118 5.42 12.52 6.54
N ARG A 119 6.64 12.94 6.86
CA ARG A 119 6.89 14.20 7.59
C ARG A 119 6.57 15.45 6.78
N THR A 120 6.52 15.37 5.46
CA THR A 120 6.04 16.51 4.63
C THR A 120 4.56 16.80 4.84
N VAL A 121 3.78 15.76 5.18
CA VAL A 121 2.34 15.84 5.43
C VAL A 121 2.04 16.02 6.92
N GLN A 122 2.69 15.22 7.74
CA GLN A 122 2.51 15.20 9.20
C GLN A 122 3.87 15.27 9.88
N PRO A 123 4.32 16.48 10.32
CA PRO A 123 5.65 16.68 10.91
C PRO A 123 5.86 16.00 12.26
N SER A 124 4.78 15.72 13.01
CA SER A 124 4.83 15.08 14.33
C SER A 124 3.67 14.12 14.52
N GLY A 125 3.86 13.13 15.40
CA GLY A 125 2.82 12.13 15.73
C GLY A 125 1.57 12.77 16.39
N PRO A 126 0.58 11.93 16.66
CA PRO A 126 0.59 10.46 16.57
C PRO A 126 0.34 9.93 15.14
N TYR A 127 1.12 8.95 14.72
CA TYR A 127 1.04 8.39 13.38
C TYR A 127 0.15 7.14 13.31
N SER A 128 -0.54 6.98 12.17
CA SER A 128 -1.31 5.77 11.84
C SER A 128 -0.78 5.15 10.55
N LEU A 129 -0.40 3.88 10.62
CA LEU A 129 0.26 3.14 9.55
C LEU A 129 -0.53 1.89 9.20
N LEU A 130 -0.62 1.59 7.91
CA LEU A 130 -1.19 0.36 7.36
C LEU A 130 -0.25 -0.19 6.29
N GLY A 131 0.00 -1.50 6.31
CA GLY A 131 0.74 -2.16 5.24
C GLY A 131 0.13 -3.50 4.86
N TRP A 132 0.16 -3.84 3.56
CA TRP A 132 -0.27 -5.14 3.05
C TRP A 132 0.92 -5.94 2.55
N SER A 133 0.98 -7.24 2.92
CA SER A 133 2.06 -8.12 2.48
C SER A 133 3.43 -7.55 2.90
N PHE A 134 4.38 -7.40 1.99
CA PHE A 134 5.65 -6.72 2.22
C PHE A 134 5.48 -5.34 2.89
N GLY A 135 4.44 -4.60 2.49
CA GLY A 135 4.15 -3.27 3.07
C GLY A 135 3.92 -3.29 4.58
N GLY A 136 3.43 -4.40 5.16
CA GLY A 136 3.29 -4.54 6.61
C GLY A 136 4.64 -4.66 7.33
N ILE A 137 5.62 -5.31 6.70
CA ILE A 137 6.99 -5.37 7.22
C ILE A 137 7.60 -3.96 7.23
N VAL A 138 7.44 -3.22 6.13
CA VAL A 138 7.92 -1.84 6.03
C VAL A 138 7.17 -0.92 7.01
N ALA A 139 5.84 -1.08 7.16
CA ALA A 139 5.05 -0.32 8.14
C ALA A 139 5.56 -0.53 9.57
N HIS A 140 5.90 -1.76 9.93
CA HIS A 140 6.52 -2.07 11.22
C HIS A 140 7.87 -1.38 11.37
N ALA A 141 8.74 -1.45 10.36
CA ALA A 141 10.07 -0.82 10.41
C ALA A 141 9.96 0.71 10.53
N VAL A 142 9.01 1.34 9.80
CA VAL A 142 8.68 2.77 9.91
C VAL A 142 8.19 3.09 11.33
N ALA A 143 7.27 2.27 11.89
CA ALA A 143 6.74 2.47 13.24
C ALA A 143 7.84 2.40 14.30
N VAL A 144 8.74 1.43 14.22
CA VAL A 144 9.90 1.31 15.12
C VAL A 144 10.79 2.55 15.03
N ARG A 145 11.11 2.98 13.80
CA ARG A 145 11.98 4.14 13.58
C ARG A 145 11.36 5.44 14.07
N LEU A 146 10.04 5.64 13.91
CA LEU A 146 9.32 6.76 14.49
C LEU A 146 9.43 6.78 16.03
N GLN A 147 9.28 5.62 16.68
CA GLN A 147 9.41 5.51 18.12
C GLN A 147 10.86 5.74 18.61
N GLU A 148 11.86 5.33 17.85
CA GLU A 148 13.27 5.65 18.10
C GLU A 148 13.54 7.15 18.03
N ASP A 149 12.83 7.88 17.16
CA ASP A 149 12.87 9.34 17.07
C ASP A 149 12.04 10.04 18.15
N GLY A 150 11.38 9.29 19.05
CA GLY A 150 10.56 9.82 20.14
C GLY A 150 9.13 10.15 19.75
N GLU A 151 8.67 9.73 18.59
CA GLU A 151 7.33 9.98 18.09
C GLU A 151 6.33 8.91 18.56
N GLU A 152 5.05 9.28 18.64
CA GLU A 152 3.96 8.38 18.96
C GLU A 152 3.41 7.72 17.68
N VAL A 153 3.22 6.40 17.74
CA VAL A 153 2.48 5.63 16.74
C VAL A 153 1.18 5.14 17.36
N ALA A 154 0.06 5.76 16.97
CA ALA A 154 -1.26 5.47 17.49
C ALA A 154 -1.88 4.19 16.88
N LEU A 155 -1.51 3.83 15.65
CA LEU A 155 -2.00 2.63 14.98
C LEU A 155 -0.92 2.03 14.10
N LEU A 156 -0.62 0.74 14.32
CA LEU A 156 0.11 -0.11 13.38
C LEU A 156 -0.82 -1.24 12.94
N ALA A 157 -1.26 -1.20 11.68
CA ALA A 157 -2.13 -2.20 11.09
C ALA A 157 -1.43 -2.94 9.94
N MET A 158 -1.65 -4.25 9.86
CA MET A 158 -1.05 -5.12 8.86
C MET A 158 -2.11 -5.98 8.18
N MET A 159 -2.03 -6.12 6.87
CA MET A 159 -2.88 -6.99 6.09
C MET A 159 -2.05 -8.14 5.54
N ASP A 160 -2.24 -9.32 6.09
CA ASP A 160 -1.64 -10.60 5.68
C ASP A 160 -0.13 -10.51 5.42
N SER A 161 0.58 -9.95 6.39
CA SER A 161 2.00 -9.64 6.34
C SER A 161 2.77 -10.57 7.28
N TYR A 162 3.70 -11.34 6.76
CA TYR A 162 4.48 -12.31 7.52
C TYR A 162 5.97 -12.07 7.32
N LEU A 163 6.75 -12.31 8.37
CA LEU A 163 8.21 -12.31 8.27
C LEU A 163 8.67 -13.61 7.58
N PRO A 164 9.76 -13.55 6.81
CA PRO A 164 10.42 -14.76 6.35
C PRO A 164 10.77 -15.65 7.55
N THR A 165 10.44 -16.93 7.46
CA THR A 165 10.83 -17.92 8.50
C THR A 165 12.27 -18.37 8.29
N ASP A 166 12.94 -18.79 9.38
CA ASP A 166 14.28 -19.38 9.28
C ASP A 166 14.28 -20.56 8.30
N GLY A 167 15.12 -20.50 7.29
CA GLY A 167 15.17 -21.48 6.21
C GLY A 167 14.34 -21.12 4.98
N TRP A 168 13.69 -19.96 4.95
CA TRP A 168 13.13 -19.40 3.73
C TRP A 168 14.28 -18.93 2.82
N GLU A 169 14.83 -19.84 2.05
CA GLU A 169 15.71 -19.51 0.92
C GLU A 169 14.81 -19.36 -0.31
N SER A 170 14.39 -18.14 -0.62
CA SER A 170 13.81 -17.88 -1.93
C SER A 170 14.92 -17.96 -2.98
N GLU A 171 14.72 -18.70 -4.07
CA GLU A 171 15.60 -18.53 -5.23
C GLU A 171 15.56 -17.06 -5.64
N ARG A 172 16.73 -16.41 -5.71
CA ARG A 172 16.82 -15.04 -6.18
C ARG A 172 16.14 -14.92 -7.54
N LEU A 173 15.11 -14.09 -7.59
CA LEU A 173 14.42 -13.81 -8.84
C LEU A 173 15.32 -12.98 -9.75
N SER A 174 15.36 -13.38 -11.03
CA SER A 174 15.98 -12.58 -12.10
C SER A 174 14.88 -11.82 -12.85
N TYR A 175 15.18 -10.63 -13.31
CA TYR A 175 14.24 -9.84 -14.14
C TYR A 175 13.78 -10.58 -15.40
N ASP A 176 14.64 -11.47 -15.94
CA ASP A 176 14.37 -12.28 -17.12
C ASP A 176 13.72 -13.63 -16.78
N SER A 177 13.41 -13.89 -15.50
CA SER A 177 12.79 -15.16 -15.11
C SER A 177 11.38 -15.28 -15.72
N PRO A 178 11.07 -16.40 -16.41
CA PRO A 178 9.77 -16.60 -17.04
C PRO A 178 8.60 -16.65 -16.05
N ASP A 179 8.88 -16.90 -14.78
CA ASP A 179 7.86 -17.02 -13.72
C ASP A 179 7.48 -15.67 -13.10
N VAL A 180 8.30 -14.63 -13.28
CA VAL A 180 8.07 -13.31 -12.68
C VAL A 180 6.75 -12.66 -13.11
N PRO A 181 6.36 -12.66 -14.41
CA PRO A 181 5.06 -12.11 -14.81
C PRO A 181 3.88 -12.80 -14.12
N SER A 182 3.96 -14.13 -13.95
CA SER A 182 2.92 -14.90 -13.25
C SER A 182 2.87 -14.58 -11.77
N ALA A 183 4.03 -14.43 -11.11
CA ALA A 183 4.13 -14.05 -9.71
C ALA A 183 3.59 -12.63 -9.47
N VAL A 184 3.86 -11.70 -10.38
CA VAL A 184 3.27 -10.35 -10.34
C VAL A 184 1.75 -10.41 -10.45
N ILE A 185 1.22 -11.17 -11.40
CA ILE A 185 -0.24 -11.35 -11.58
C ILE A 185 -0.88 -11.94 -10.32
N GLU A 186 -0.27 -12.96 -9.74
CA GLU A 186 -0.74 -13.59 -8.50
C GLU A 186 -0.72 -12.61 -7.31
N SER A 187 0.34 -11.83 -7.18
CA SER A 187 0.49 -10.80 -6.14
C SER A 187 -0.57 -9.69 -6.23
N ILE A 188 -1.03 -9.36 -7.43
CA ILE A 188 -2.09 -8.38 -7.68
C ILE A 188 -3.49 -8.99 -7.46
N GLY A 189 -3.60 -10.32 -7.57
CA GLY A 189 -4.87 -11.03 -7.54
C GLY A 189 -5.76 -10.82 -8.77
N HIS A 190 -5.21 -10.22 -9.84
CA HIS A 190 -5.91 -9.94 -11.10
C HIS A 190 -4.94 -9.95 -12.27
N ASP A 191 -5.36 -10.48 -13.40
CA ASP A 191 -4.60 -10.37 -14.65
C ASP A 191 -4.53 -8.89 -15.11
N PRO A 192 -3.33 -8.27 -15.17
CA PRO A 192 -3.18 -6.87 -15.56
C PRO A 192 -3.62 -6.61 -17.01
N THR A 193 -3.64 -7.62 -17.85
CA THR A 193 -4.12 -7.52 -19.25
C THR A 193 -5.65 -7.57 -19.35
N SER A 194 -6.34 -7.99 -18.28
CA SER A 194 -7.80 -7.99 -18.24
C SER A 194 -8.34 -6.56 -18.19
N PRO A 195 -9.35 -6.22 -19.02
CA PRO A 195 -10.01 -4.91 -18.94
C PRO A 195 -10.62 -4.59 -17.56
N GLU A 196 -10.78 -5.60 -16.71
CA GLU A 196 -11.32 -5.50 -15.36
C GLU A 196 -10.24 -5.29 -14.29
N SER A 197 -8.96 -5.44 -14.66
CA SER A 197 -7.84 -5.25 -13.75
C SER A 197 -7.73 -3.79 -13.29
N PRO A 198 -7.38 -3.53 -12.02
CA PRO A 198 -6.98 -2.21 -11.56
C PRO A 198 -5.79 -1.63 -12.34
N LEU A 199 -4.99 -2.50 -12.94
CA LEU A 199 -3.82 -2.17 -13.76
C LEU A 199 -4.10 -2.18 -15.27
N ALA A 200 -5.36 -2.39 -15.66
CA ALA A 200 -5.75 -2.28 -17.07
C ALA A 200 -5.48 -0.86 -17.58
N GLY A 201 -4.58 -0.75 -18.53
CA GLY A 201 -4.17 0.54 -19.09
C GLY A 201 -2.75 0.96 -18.72
N LEU A 202 -2.01 0.16 -17.95
CA LEU A 202 -0.55 0.30 -17.86
C LEU A 202 0.06 0.01 -19.24
N GLY A 203 0.97 0.89 -19.68
CA GLY A 203 1.80 0.66 -20.84
C GLY A 203 2.84 -0.43 -20.60
N ALA A 204 3.54 -0.82 -21.66
CA ALA A 204 4.59 -1.84 -21.57
C ALA A 204 5.73 -1.37 -20.63
N ASP A 205 6.08 -0.10 -20.68
CA ASP A 205 7.15 0.47 -19.86
C ASP A 205 6.79 0.49 -18.37
N GLU A 206 5.53 0.84 -18.05
CA GLU A 206 5.03 0.84 -16.66
C GLU A 206 4.91 -0.60 -16.12
N PHE A 207 4.51 -1.56 -16.95
CA PHE A 207 4.49 -2.98 -16.56
C PHE A 207 5.90 -3.53 -16.35
N SER A 208 6.87 -3.11 -17.17
CA SER A 208 8.29 -3.44 -16.95
C SER A 208 8.79 -2.89 -15.63
N ALA A 209 8.53 -1.62 -15.33
CA ALA A 209 8.91 -1.00 -14.07
C ALA A 209 8.28 -1.71 -12.85
N LEU A 210 7.00 -2.11 -12.96
CA LEU A 210 6.31 -2.87 -11.93
C LEU A 210 6.97 -4.24 -11.70
N THR A 211 7.36 -4.92 -12.77
CA THR A 211 8.06 -6.21 -12.72
C THR A 211 9.43 -6.06 -12.04
N GLU A 212 10.17 -5.02 -12.38
CA GLU A 212 11.46 -4.72 -11.76
C GLU A 212 11.32 -4.43 -10.27
N VAL A 213 10.36 -3.60 -9.88
CA VAL A 213 10.07 -3.31 -8.45
C VAL A 213 9.71 -4.58 -7.70
N PHE A 214 8.89 -5.44 -8.29
CA PHE A 214 8.53 -6.72 -7.67
C PHE A 214 9.75 -7.60 -7.42
N VAL A 215 10.64 -7.73 -8.41
CA VAL A 215 11.88 -8.51 -8.29
C VAL A 215 12.81 -7.93 -7.22
N ASP A 216 12.99 -6.59 -7.22
CA ASP A 216 13.81 -5.90 -6.22
C ASP A 216 13.30 -6.18 -4.81
N ILE A 217 12.00 -6.07 -4.58
CA ILE A 217 11.37 -6.31 -3.27
C ILE A 217 11.43 -7.78 -2.88
N ALA A 218 11.16 -8.70 -3.79
CA ALA A 218 11.26 -10.14 -3.52
C ALA A 218 12.68 -10.52 -3.09
N ASN A 219 13.69 -10.00 -3.78
CA ASN A 219 15.09 -10.24 -3.43
C ASN A 219 15.54 -9.55 -2.13
N LEU A 220 14.86 -8.46 -1.73
CA LEU A 220 15.10 -7.78 -0.47
C LEU A 220 14.62 -8.61 0.73
N SER A 221 13.54 -9.37 0.56
CA SER A 221 12.88 -10.11 1.64
C SER A 221 13.76 -11.13 2.34
N ASP A 222 14.83 -11.60 1.71
CA ASP A 222 15.77 -12.58 2.28
C ASP A 222 16.65 -12.03 3.43
N HIS A 223 16.73 -10.72 3.60
CA HIS A 223 17.67 -10.07 4.53
C HIS A 223 16.98 -9.08 5.48
N ILE A 224 15.70 -9.28 5.75
CA ILE A 224 14.92 -8.38 6.59
C ILE A 224 15.21 -8.65 8.06
N THR A 225 15.70 -7.62 8.75
CA THR A 225 15.76 -7.58 10.21
C THR A 225 14.82 -6.49 10.69
N VAL A 226 13.86 -6.84 11.54
CA VAL A 226 12.91 -5.90 12.13
C VAL A 226 13.24 -5.67 13.60
N GLY A 227 13.01 -4.42 14.05
CA GLY A 227 13.16 -4.05 15.45
C GLY A 227 12.00 -4.54 16.32
N LYS A 228 11.78 -3.88 17.46
CA LYS A 228 10.68 -4.19 18.37
C LYS A 228 9.79 -2.96 18.53
N PHE A 229 8.57 -3.06 18.05
CA PHE A 229 7.54 -2.04 18.17
C PHE A 229 6.98 -1.95 19.59
N MET A 230 6.81 -0.77 20.13
CA MET A 230 6.21 -0.55 21.46
C MET A 230 4.72 -0.22 21.30
N GLY A 231 3.87 -1.25 21.25
CA GLY A 231 2.43 -1.10 21.09
C GLY A 231 1.75 -2.36 20.57
N ASP A 232 0.44 -2.28 20.37
CA ASP A 232 -0.37 -3.36 19.80
C ASP A 232 -0.28 -3.34 18.27
N ILE A 233 -0.31 -4.52 17.64
CA ILE A 233 -0.41 -4.68 16.19
C ILE A 233 -1.82 -5.14 15.85
N LEU A 234 -2.53 -4.41 14.98
CA LEU A 234 -3.78 -4.83 14.38
C LEU A 234 -3.48 -5.66 13.13
N PHE A 235 -3.85 -6.94 13.14
CA PHE A 235 -3.50 -7.86 12.07
C PHE A 235 -4.73 -8.42 11.38
N PHE A 236 -4.83 -8.27 10.06
CA PHE A 236 -5.85 -8.88 9.22
C PHE A 236 -5.26 -10.08 8.50
N ALA A 237 -5.72 -11.29 8.84
CA ALA A 237 -5.24 -12.52 8.24
C ALA A 237 -6.17 -12.99 7.12
N ALA A 238 -5.66 -13.25 5.92
CA ALA A 238 -6.37 -13.95 4.87
C ALA A 238 -6.54 -15.41 5.27
N ALA A 239 -7.80 -15.87 5.49
CA ALA A 239 -8.06 -17.16 6.11
C ALA A 239 -8.32 -18.28 5.09
N ALA A 240 -8.67 -17.96 3.83
CA ALA A 240 -9.13 -18.95 2.88
C ALA A 240 -8.01 -19.86 2.33
N ASP A 241 -6.77 -19.39 2.29
CA ASP A 241 -5.60 -20.09 1.73
C ASP A 241 -4.56 -20.51 2.79
N LYS A 242 -4.86 -20.34 4.08
CA LYS A 242 -3.91 -20.62 5.18
C LYS A 242 -4.09 -21.99 5.85
N ALA A 243 -5.08 -22.79 5.44
CA ALA A 243 -5.30 -24.11 6.02
C ALA A 243 -4.07 -25.00 5.79
N GLY A 244 -3.35 -25.31 6.89
CA GLY A 244 -2.12 -26.10 6.85
C GLY A 244 -0.84 -25.31 6.55
N SER A 245 -0.91 -23.98 6.48
CA SER A 245 0.27 -23.10 6.35
C SER A 245 0.97 -22.92 7.70
N GLU A 246 2.30 -22.85 7.69
CA GLU A 246 3.11 -22.46 8.84
C GLU A 246 3.08 -20.94 9.09
N LEU A 247 2.51 -20.16 8.15
CA LEU A 247 2.39 -18.71 8.29
C LEU A 247 1.33 -18.37 9.32
N ALA A 248 1.74 -17.82 10.43
CA ALA A 248 0.86 -17.42 11.53
C ALA A 248 1.15 -16.00 12.01
N PRO A 249 0.11 -15.21 12.37
CA PRO A 249 0.30 -13.82 12.83
C PRO A 249 1.17 -13.70 14.09
N ASP A 250 1.30 -14.77 14.88
CA ASP A 250 2.13 -14.82 16.07
C ASP A 250 3.64 -14.69 15.80
N VAL A 251 4.09 -14.81 14.54
CA VAL A 251 5.44 -14.46 14.11
C VAL A 251 5.83 -13.04 14.53
N TRP A 252 4.85 -12.15 14.69
CA TRP A 252 5.05 -10.79 15.14
C TRP A 252 5.17 -10.62 16.66
N SER A 253 4.80 -11.64 17.46
CA SER A 253 4.84 -11.55 18.94
C SER A 253 6.22 -11.22 19.52
N PRO A 254 7.35 -11.73 18.99
CA PRO A 254 8.68 -11.31 19.45
C PRO A 254 9.02 -9.85 19.09
N HIS A 255 8.37 -9.30 18.08
CA HIS A 255 8.65 -7.99 17.47
C HIS A 255 7.70 -6.88 17.93
N THR A 256 6.90 -7.15 18.96
CA THR A 256 6.11 -6.12 19.63
C THR A 256 6.19 -6.25 21.16
N THR A 257 5.92 -5.17 21.90
CA THR A 257 5.73 -5.20 23.36
C THR A 257 4.26 -5.38 23.74
N GLY A 258 3.35 -5.11 22.83
CA GLY A 258 1.92 -5.27 22.96
C GLY A 258 1.44 -6.63 22.49
N ARG A 259 0.19 -6.71 22.12
CA ARG A 259 -0.46 -7.91 21.57
C ARG A 259 -0.63 -7.78 20.06
N VAL A 260 -0.70 -8.92 19.39
CA VAL A 260 -1.14 -9.00 18.00
C VAL A 260 -2.65 -9.31 18.01
N GLU A 261 -3.46 -8.31 17.67
CA GLU A 261 -4.92 -8.44 17.58
C GLU A 261 -5.29 -8.93 16.18
N VAL A 262 -5.69 -10.19 16.07
CA VAL A 262 -5.89 -10.87 14.79
C VAL A 262 -7.37 -10.87 14.40
N HIS A 263 -7.68 -10.42 13.18
CA HIS A 263 -8.96 -10.53 12.51
C HIS A 263 -8.84 -11.43 11.29
N ALA A 264 -9.53 -12.58 11.30
CA ALA A 264 -9.57 -13.50 10.17
C ALA A 264 -10.54 -12.97 9.10
N ILE A 265 -10.05 -12.75 7.89
CA ILE A 265 -10.81 -12.28 6.75
C ILE A 265 -11.02 -13.43 5.77
N ASP A 266 -12.26 -13.72 5.40
CA ASP A 266 -12.64 -14.82 4.49
C ASP A 266 -12.25 -14.49 3.04
N CYS A 267 -10.96 -14.53 2.76
CA CYS A 267 -10.39 -14.32 1.42
C CYS A 267 -8.98 -14.94 1.32
N VAL A 268 -8.46 -15.02 0.11
CA VAL A 268 -7.05 -15.33 -0.18
C VAL A 268 -6.20 -14.05 -0.13
N HIS A 269 -4.88 -14.20 0.00
CA HIS A 269 -3.91 -13.10 0.09
C HIS A 269 -4.13 -11.99 -0.96
N GLY A 270 -4.15 -12.32 -2.25
CA GLY A 270 -4.32 -11.35 -3.34
C GLY A 270 -5.71 -10.71 -3.42
N ALA A 271 -6.69 -11.19 -2.65
CA ALA A 271 -8.05 -10.66 -2.66
C ALA A 271 -8.35 -9.67 -1.53
N MET A 272 -7.41 -9.39 -0.63
CA MET A 272 -7.65 -8.55 0.55
C MET A 272 -8.14 -7.13 0.22
N THR A 273 -7.78 -6.60 -0.92
CA THR A 273 -8.22 -5.27 -1.38
C THR A 273 -9.46 -5.31 -2.28
N GLN A 274 -10.06 -6.48 -2.48
CA GLN A 274 -11.34 -6.60 -3.18
C GLN A 274 -12.50 -6.06 -2.33
N PRO A 275 -13.64 -5.68 -2.94
CA PRO A 275 -14.70 -4.94 -2.26
C PRO A 275 -15.23 -5.59 -0.97
N ARG A 276 -15.43 -6.91 -0.95
CA ARG A 276 -16.00 -7.62 0.21
C ARG A 276 -14.99 -7.70 1.38
N PRO A 277 -13.78 -8.24 1.22
CA PRO A 277 -12.76 -8.23 2.27
C PRO A 277 -12.43 -6.82 2.75
N LEU A 278 -12.26 -5.88 1.83
CA LEU A 278 -11.90 -4.50 2.15
C LEU A 278 -13.00 -3.76 2.93
N SER A 279 -14.27 -4.16 2.76
CA SER A 279 -15.40 -3.64 3.56
C SER A 279 -15.26 -4.00 5.03
N GLU A 280 -14.89 -5.25 5.33
CA GLU A 280 -14.70 -5.73 6.70
C GLU A 280 -13.47 -5.06 7.34
N ILE A 281 -12.34 -5.08 6.63
CA ILE A 281 -11.10 -4.42 7.04
C ILE A 281 -11.34 -2.93 7.31
N GLY A 282 -12.01 -2.23 6.38
CA GLY A 282 -12.26 -0.79 6.47
C GLY A 282 -13.15 -0.40 7.64
N GLN A 283 -14.15 -1.22 7.98
CA GLN A 283 -15.01 -0.99 9.16
C GLN A 283 -14.22 -1.12 10.47
N ILE A 284 -13.36 -2.13 10.58
CA ILE A 284 -12.50 -2.33 11.75
C ILE A 284 -11.48 -1.19 11.88
N LEU A 285 -10.83 -0.82 10.77
CA LEU A 285 -9.90 0.32 10.73
C LEU A 285 -10.58 1.62 11.15
N ALA A 286 -11.78 1.90 10.62
CA ALA A 286 -12.53 3.11 10.96
C ALA A 286 -12.83 3.19 12.46
N ALA A 287 -13.24 2.06 13.08
CA ALA A 287 -13.49 2.00 14.52
C ALA A 287 -12.23 2.25 15.35
N LYS A 288 -11.08 1.69 14.93
CA LYS A 288 -9.80 1.90 15.62
C LYS A 288 -9.32 3.35 15.50
N LEU A 289 -9.40 3.95 14.31
CA LEU A 289 -9.01 5.34 14.07
C LEU A 289 -9.88 6.31 14.87
N ALA A 290 -11.21 6.08 14.93
CA ALA A 290 -12.13 6.90 15.73
C ALA A 290 -11.81 6.82 17.23
N GLY A 291 -11.57 5.61 17.76
CA GLY A 291 -11.18 5.43 19.17
C GLY A 291 -9.89 6.15 19.54
N ASN A 292 -8.91 6.16 18.65
CA ASN A 292 -7.66 6.90 18.87
C ASN A 292 -7.87 8.42 18.86
N ALA A 293 -8.73 8.94 17.98
CA ALA A 293 -9.04 10.37 17.94
C ALA A 293 -9.76 10.85 19.21
N GLU A 294 -10.69 10.06 19.75
CA GLU A 294 -11.39 10.37 21.00
C GLU A 294 -10.43 10.36 22.23
N ALA A 295 -9.48 9.43 22.25
CA ALA A 295 -8.49 9.34 23.32
C ALA A 295 -7.58 10.58 23.36
N GLN A 296 -7.28 11.17 22.21
CA GLN A 296 -6.44 12.37 22.07
C GLN A 296 -7.20 13.68 22.31
N GLY A 297 -8.51 13.73 22.01
CA GLY A 297 -9.35 14.91 22.28
C GLY A 297 -9.69 15.14 23.74
N ASN A 298 -9.36 14.21 24.64
CA ASN A 298 -9.61 14.28 26.08
C ASN A 298 -8.37 14.64 26.93
N VAL A 299 -7.27 15.04 26.31
CA VAL A 299 -6.02 15.53 26.99
C VAL A 299 -5.87 17.07 26.83
#